data_0f92c31b9dcbf7f5a5a359c2e1fba285
#
_entry.id   0f92c31b9dcbf7f5a5a359c2e1fba285
#
_cell.length_a   1.000
_cell.length_b   1.000
_cell.length_c   1.000
_cell.angle_alpha   90.00
_cell.angle_beta   90.00
_cell.angle_gamma   90.00
#
_symmetry.space_group_name_H-M   'P 1'
#
loop_
_entity.id
_entity.type
_entity.pdbx_description
1 polymer ?
#
loop_
_entity_poly.entity_id
_entity_poly.type
_entity_poly.pdbx_seq_one_letter_code
_entity_poly.pdbx_strand_id
1 'polypeptide(L)'
;VRRGRAGLKDPRRPIGTFMFLGPTGVGKTELTKALARFMFGSEEALVQLDMSEFMERHSVARLVGAPPGYVGYEDAGQLTEAVRRRPYSIIVFDEVEKAHPEAHNILLQIMEEGKLSDAKGRKVDFRNCIIVMTSNIGADLIKRDGGYGFQLQRDESVEEKFVYEEMRKKLMDSLKKAFR
;
A
#
# COMPACT_ATOMS: atom_id res chain seq x y z
N VAL A 1 -0.78 -13.93 5.34
CA VAL A 1 0.28 -13.95 6.37
C VAL A 1 0.58 -15.40 6.79
N ARG A 2 -0.37 -16.21 7.31
CA ARG A 2 -0.12 -17.61 7.73
C ARG A 2 0.49 -18.46 6.60
N ARG A 3 -0.01 -18.35 5.37
CA ARG A 3 0.55 -19.05 4.20
C ARG A 3 1.99 -18.60 3.89
N GLY A 4 2.29 -17.32 4.01
CA GLY A 4 3.65 -16.81 3.83
C GLY A 4 4.64 -17.34 4.86
N ARG A 5 4.23 -17.45 6.14
CA ARG A 5 5.05 -18.05 7.22
C ARG A 5 5.26 -19.56 7.04
N ALA A 6 4.30 -20.24 6.44
CA ALA A 6 4.38 -21.69 6.16
C ALA A 6 5.20 -22.04 4.90
N GLY A 7 5.83 -21.06 4.25
CA GLY A 7 6.62 -21.29 3.03
C GLY A 7 5.81 -21.58 1.76
N LEU A 8 4.49 -21.41 1.81
CA LEU A 8 3.55 -21.68 0.70
C LEU A 8 3.35 -20.45 -0.20
N LYS A 9 4.32 -19.53 -0.26
CA LYS A 9 4.31 -18.34 -1.10
C LYS A 9 5.31 -18.47 -2.25
N ASP A 10 5.13 -17.65 -3.28
CA ASP A 10 6.19 -17.44 -4.29
C ASP A 10 7.42 -16.83 -3.58
N PRO A 11 8.58 -17.50 -3.62
CA PRO A 11 9.79 -17.05 -2.90
C PRO A 11 10.35 -15.72 -3.42
N ARG A 12 9.87 -15.25 -4.58
CA ARG A 12 10.28 -13.99 -5.20
C ARG A 12 9.50 -12.78 -4.71
N ARG A 13 8.36 -12.98 -4.03
CA ARG A 13 7.44 -11.91 -3.63
C ARG A 13 7.54 -11.60 -2.14
N PRO A 14 7.06 -10.42 -1.69
CA PRO A 14 6.89 -10.11 -0.27
C PRO A 14 6.07 -11.16 0.47
N ILE A 15 6.18 -11.22 1.81
CA ILE A 15 5.40 -12.16 2.66
C ILE A 15 3.91 -12.05 2.39
N GLY A 16 3.42 -10.84 2.18
CA GLY A 16 2.04 -10.55 1.83
C GLY A 16 1.89 -9.13 1.32
N THR A 17 0.91 -8.94 0.45
CA THR A 17 0.51 -7.62 -0.04
C THR A 17 -0.97 -7.45 0.21
N PHE A 18 -1.34 -6.37 0.87
CA PHE A 18 -2.71 -6.06 1.27
C PHE A 18 -3.09 -4.67 0.79
N MET A 19 -4.32 -4.53 0.35
CA MET A 19 -4.89 -3.22 0.05
C MET A 19 -6.09 -2.96 0.96
N PHE A 20 -6.04 -1.86 1.68
CA PHE A 20 -7.13 -1.38 2.53
C PHE A 20 -7.83 -0.21 1.85
N LEU A 21 -9.10 -0.40 1.59
CA LEU A 21 -9.95 0.57 0.91
C LEU A 21 -10.95 1.13 1.91
N GLY A 22 -11.16 2.43 1.89
CA GLY A 22 -12.13 3.08 2.75
C GLY A 22 -11.71 4.47 3.21
N PRO A 23 -12.62 5.21 3.86
CA PRO A 23 -12.35 6.57 4.31
C PRO A 23 -11.20 6.62 5.32
N THR A 24 -10.60 7.81 5.47
CA THR A 24 -9.63 8.10 6.53
C THR A 24 -10.27 7.93 7.91
N GLY A 25 -9.47 7.54 8.90
CA GLY A 25 -9.91 7.48 10.30
C GLY A 25 -10.62 6.18 10.73
N VAL A 26 -10.74 5.18 9.86
CA VAL A 26 -11.39 3.89 10.20
C VAL A 26 -10.46 2.86 10.88
N GLY A 27 -9.35 3.30 11.47
CA GLY A 27 -8.45 2.42 12.23
C GLY A 27 -7.40 1.69 11.39
N LYS A 28 -7.17 2.05 10.12
CA LYS A 28 -6.15 1.44 9.26
C LYS A 28 -4.76 1.47 9.91
N THR A 29 -4.38 2.59 10.49
CA THR A 29 -3.09 2.78 11.17
C THR A 29 -2.96 1.89 12.42
N GLU A 30 -3.98 1.81 13.25
CA GLU A 30 -3.95 0.96 14.44
C GLU A 30 -3.87 -0.53 14.08
N LEU A 31 -4.55 -0.94 13.02
CA LEU A 31 -4.44 -2.31 12.51
C LEU A 31 -3.02 -2.64 12.05
N THR A 32 -2.34 -1.71 11.35
CA THR A 32 -0.96 -1.93 10.88
C THR A 32 0.05 -1.95 12.03
N LYS A 33 -0.13 -1.14 13.06
CA LYS A 33 0.68 -1.21 14.29
C LYS A 33 0.48 -2.54 15.03
N ALA A 34 -0.77 -2.96 15.20
CA ALA A 34 -1.08 -4.25 15.81
C ALA A 34 -0.47 -5.42 15.02
N LEU A 35 -0.51 -5.34 13.68
CA LEU A 35 0.10 -6.34 12.81
C LEU A 35 1.64 -6.34 12.95
N ALA A 36 2.28 -5.17 13.07
CA ALA A 36 3.73 -5.06 13.27
C ALA A 36 4.15 -5.71 14.60
N ARG A 37 3.44 -5.42 15.67
CA ARG A 37 3.67 -6.07 16.99
C ARG A 37 3.52 -7.57 16.91
N PHE A 38 2.45 -8.05 16.26
CA PHE A 38 2.16 -9.47 16.14
C PHE A 38 3.18 -10.22 15.29
N MET A 39 3.59 -9.63 14.16
CA MET A 39 4.46 -10.29 13.19
C MET A 39 5.95 -10.19 13.53
N PHE A 40 6.38 -9.05 14.02
CA PHE A 40 7.80 -8.70 14.18
C PHE A 40 8.15 -8.29 15.62
N GLY A 41 7.20 -8.34 16.53
CA GLY A 41 7.44 -8.10 17.97
C GLY A 41 7.57 -6.62 18.37
N SER A 42 7.49 -5.67 17.43
CA SER A 42 7.67 -4.24 17.72
C SER A 42 6.90 -3.38 16.73
N GLU A 43 6.34 -2.27 17.21
CA GLU A 43 5.78 -1.21 16.34
C GLU A 43 6.85 -0.50 15.51
N GLU A 44 8.09 -0.50 15.95
CA GLU A 44 9.21 0.06 15.20
C GLU A 44 9.49 -0.67 13.88
N ALA A 45 8.95 -1.87 13.70
CA ALA A 45 8.96 -2.60 12.44
C ALA A 45 7.98 -2.01 11.39
N LEU A 46 7.25 -0.95 11.74
CA LEU A 46 6.35 -0.24 10.84
C LEU A 46 7.07 0.91 10.15
N VAL A 47 7.09 0.88 8.82
CA VAL A 47 7.54 1.97 7.95
C VAL A 47 6.29 2.54 7.27
N GLN A 48 6.00 3.80 7.50
CA GLN A 48 4.83 4.46 6.91
C GLN A 48 5.26 5.59 5.97
N LEU A 49 4.71 5.58 4.77
CA LEU A 49 4.96 6.56 3.72
C LEU A 49 3.62 7.12 3.22
N ASP A 50 3.46 8.43 3.35
CA ASP A 50 2.31 9.16 2.78
C ASP A 50 2.58 9.43 1.30
N MET A 51 1.82 8.77 0.43
CA MET A 51 2.03 8.86 -1.02
C MET A 51 1.58 10.20 -1.60
N SER A 52 0.87 11.03 -0.85
CA SER A 52 0.59 12.41 -1.23
C SER A 52 1.84 13.28 -1.30
N GLU A 53 2.92 12.91 -0.60
CA GLU A 53 4.22 13.58 -0.70
C GLU A 53 4.98 13.25 -2.00
N PHE A 54 4.51 12.29 -2.77
CA PHE A 54 5.14 11.79 -4.00
C PHE A 54 4.24 11.98 -5.23
N MET A 55 3.47 13.06 -5.26
CA MET A 55 2.59 13.44 -6.37
C MET A 55 3.38 13.94 -7.58
N GLU A 56 4.51 14.59 -7.34
CA GLU A 56 5.35 15.17 -8.38
C GLU A 56 6.47 14.19 -8.76
N ARG A 57 6.82 14.18 -10.06
CA ARG A 57 7.86 13.29 -10.59
C ARG A 57 9.19 13.40 -9.83
N HIS A 58 9.62 14.63 -9.54
CA HIS A 58 10.88 14.88 -8.85
C HIS A 58 10.90 14.38 -7.40
N SER A 59 9.74 14.32 -6.74
CA SER A 59 9.64 13.81 -5.36
C SER A 59 9.77 12.30 -5.27
N VAL A 60 9.49 11.57 -6.36
CA VAL A 60 9.63 10.10 -6.42
C VAL A 60 11.08 9.65 -6.17
N ALA A 61 12.06 10.46 -6.58
CA ALA A 61 13.47 10.18 -6.27
C ALA A 61 13.75 10.06 -4.76
N ARG A 62 12.95 10.67 -3.89
CA ARG A 62 13.09 10.53 -2.43
C ARG A 62 12.80 9.12 -1.93
N LEU A 63 12.10 8.28 -2.70
CA LEU A 63 11.83 6.87 -2.33
C LEU A 63 13.08 6.01 -2.48
N VAL A 64 13.80 6.16 -3.58
CA VAL A 64 14.94 5.30 -3.96
C VAL A 64 16.29 6.01 -3.95
N GLY A 65 16.31 7.33 -3.80
CA GLY A 65 17.46 8.19 -3.94
C GLY A 65 17.51 8.90 -5.29
N ALA A 66 18.26 10.00 -5.39
CA ALA A 66 18.47 10.72 -6.62
C ALA A 66 19.64 10.11 -7.44
N PRO A 67 19.55 10.11 -8.78
CA PRO A 67 20.66 9.68 -9.63
C PRO A 67 21.89 10.58 -9.50
N PRO A 68 23.08 10.12 -9.88
CA PRO A 68 24.28 10.95 -9.90
C PRO A 68 24.08 12.24 -10.70
N GLY A 69 24.54 13.35 -10.14
CA GLY A 69 24.45 14.68 -10.77
C GLY A 69 23.14 15.43 -10.49
N TYR A 70 22.19 14.84 -9.77
CA TYR A 70 20.97 15.51 -9.36
C TYR A 70 21.06 16.00 -7.90
N VAL A 71 20.28 17.03 -7.58
CA VAL A 71 20.16 17.54 -6.20
C VAL A 71 19.61 16.44 -5.31
N GLY A 72 20.23 16.24 -4.14
CA GLY A 72 19.86 15.16 -3.21
C GLY A 72 20.51 13.80 -3.50
N TYR A 73 21.51 13.71 -4.37
CA TYR A 73 22.26 12.47 -4.64
C TYR A 73 22.90 11.87 -3.38
N GLU A 74 23.36 12.72 -2.46
CA GLU A 74 23.94 12.27 -1.19
C GLU A 74 22.88 11.70 -0.23
N ASP A 75 21.60 12.05 -0.43
CA ASP A 75 20.51 11.61 0.43
C ASP A 75 20.12 10.18 0.07
N ALA A 76 20.03 9.34 1.09
CA ALA A 76 19.53 7.99 0.92
C ALA A 76 18.03 8.01 0.62
N GLY A 77 17.55 7.09 -0.25
CA GLY A 77 16.12 6.93 -0.49
C GLY A 77 15.38 6.50 0.78
N GLN A 78 14.29 7.18 1.10
CA GLN A 78 13.52 6.94 2.32
C GLN A 78 13.06 5.49 2.45
N LEU A 79 12.50 4.93 1.36
CA LEU A 79 12.00 3.56 1.33
C LEU A 79 13.16 2.55 1.35
N THR A 80 14.12 2.72 0.47
CA THR A 80 15.23 1.77 0.30
C THR A 80 16.11 1.69 1.55
N GLU A 81 16.37 2.82 2.19
CA GLU A 81 17.17 2.86 3.42
C GLU A 81 16.41 2.28 4.62
N ALA A 82 15.11 2.58 4.75
CA ALA A 82 14.28 2.02 5.81
C ALA A 82 14.27 0.48 5.78
N VAL A 83 14.09 -0.11 4.59
CA VAL A 83 14.08 -1.57 4.43
C VAL A 83 15.47 -2.17 4.59
N ARG A 84 16.52 -1.47 4.17
CA ARG A 84 17.89 -1.94 4.38
C ARG A 84 18.24 -2.04 5.86
N ARG A 85 17.81 -1.06 6.66
CA ARG A 85 18.01 -1.05 8.11
C ARG A 85 17.16 -2.10 8.82
N ARG A 86 15.93 -2.34 8.33
CA ARG A 86 14.96 -3.28 8.91
C ARG A 86 14.33 -4.15 7.82
N PRO A 87 15.01 -5.24 7.42
CA PRO A 87 14.51 -6.13 6.37
C PRO A 87 13.19 -6.83 6.70
N TYR A 88 12.90 -7.01 8.00
CA TYR A 88 11.65 -7.58 8.50
C TYR A 88 10.75 -6.46 8.98
N SER A 89 9.95 -5.91 8.09
CA SER A 89 9.10 -4.77 8.38
C SER A 89 7.75 -4.84 7.67
N ILE A 90 6.81 -4.07 8.17
CA ILE A 90 5.58 -3.74 7.48
C ILE A 90 5.77 -2.36 6.84
N ILE A 91 5.54 -2.28 5.55
CA ILE A 91 5.62 -1.03 4.81
C ILE A 91 4.21 -0.63 4.43
N VAL A 92 3.80 0.54 4.90
CA VAL A 92 2.49 1.12 4.62
C VAL A 92 2.66 2.26 3.63
N PHE A 93 1.99 2.15 2.51
CA PHE A 93 1.84 3.20 1.51
C PHE A 93 0.45 3.79 1.65
N ASP A 94 0.33 4.94 2.29
CA ASP A 94 -0.94 5.62 2.49
C ASP A 94 -1.33 6.45 1.26
N GLU A 95 -2.63 6.42 0.92
CA GLU A 95 -3.21 7.21 -0.18
C GLU A 95 -2.52 6.97 -1.54
N VAL A 96 -2.33 5.70 -1.91
CA VAL A 96 -1.58 5.29 -3.11
C VAL A 96 -2.12 5.92 -4.40
N GLU A 97 -3.40 6.27 -4.47
CA GLU A 97 -4.03 6.94 -5.62
C GLU A 97 -3.48 8.33 -5.88
N LYS A 98 -2.89 8.99 -4.89
CA LYS A 98 -2.32 10.33 -5.02
C LYS A 98 -0.91 10.34 -5.62
N ALA A 99 -0.23 9.22 -5.62
CA ALA A 99 1.15 9.13 -6.06
C ALA A 99 1.31 9.34 -7.57
N HIS A 100 2.46 9.87 -7.96
CA HIS A 100 2.86 9.94 -9.36
C HIS A 100 2.94 8.51 -9.98
N PRO A 101 2.64 8.31 -11.27
CA PRO A 101 2.73 7.00 -11.94
C PRO A 101 4.09 6.31 -11.80
N GLU A 102 5.20 7.03 -11.74
CA GLU A 102 6.52 6.44 -11.49
C GLU A 102 6.62 5.78 -10.11
N ALA A 103 5.98 6.34 -9.08
CA ALA A 103 5.89 5.71 -7.77
C ALA A 103 5.05 4.42 -7.83
N HIS A 104 3.97 4.39 -8.61
CA HIS A 104 3.19 3.17 -8.84
C HIS A 104 4.03 2.07 -9.49
N ASN A 105 4.92 2.41 -10.44
CA ASN A 105 5.83 1.44 -11.05
C ASN A 105 6.81 0.83 -10.02
N ILE A 106 7.31 1.65 -9.08
CA ILE A 106 8.13 1.18 -7.97
C ILE A 106 7.36 0.18 -7.10
N LEU A 107 6.10 0.49 -6.75
CA LEU A 107 5.25 -0.41 -5.97
C LEU A 107 5.00 -1.73 -6.70
N LEU A 108 4.69 -1.69 -8.00
CA LEU A 108 4.48 -2.89 -8.82
C LEU A 108 5.74 -3.77 -8.85
N GLN A 109 6.92 -3.18 -9.05
CA GLN A 109 8.19 -3.90 -9.03
C GLN A 109 8.42 -4.60 -7.68
N ILE A 110 8.18 -3.92 -6.56
CA ILE A 110 8.29 -4.51 -5.22
C ILE A 110 7.34 -5.70 -5.07
N MET A 111 6.08 -5.56 -5.52
CA MET A 111 5.07 -6.61 -5.37
C MET A 111 5.34 -7.83 -6.23
N GLU A 112 5.90 -7.65 -7.42
CA GLU A 112 6.13 -8.73 -8.38
C GLU A 112 7.49 -9.40 -8.18
N GLU A 113 8.55 -8.60 -8.00
CA GLU A 113 9.93 -9.09 -7.94
C GLU A 113 10.47 -9.22 -6.51
N GLY A 114 9.84 -8.54 -5.54
CA GLY A 114 10.30 -8.49 -4.14
C GLY A 114 11.66 -7.83 -3.98
N LYS A 115 12.12 -7.07 -4.98
CA LYS A 115 13.42 -6.39 -4.99
C LYS A 115 13.30 -5.05 -5.69
N LEU A 116 14.11 -4.10 -5.26
CA LEU A 116 14.20 -2.78 -5.83
C LEU A 116 15.67 -2.35 -5.85
N SER A 117 16.12 -1.71 -6.93
CA SER A 117 17.44 -1.08 -6.97
C SER A 117 17.33 0.37 -6.51
N ASP A 118 18.22 0.79 -5.61
CA ASP A 118 18.34 2.20 -5.26
C ASP A 118 19.12 2.96 -6.37
N ALA A 119 19.18 4.29 -6.23
CA ALA A 119 19.83 5.15 -7.21
C ALA A 119 21.36 4.87 -7.33
N LYS A 120 21.96 4.24 -6.35
CA LYS A 120 23.37 3.81 -6.36
C LYS A 120 23.54 2.39 -6.93
N GLY A 121 22.50 1.79 -7.50
CA GLY A 121 22.52 0.44 -8.08
C GLY A 121 22.51 -0.70 -7.05
N ARG A 122 22.37 -0.39 -5.76
CA ARG A 122 22.33 -1.42 -4.71
C ARG A 122 20.94 -2.04 -4.65
N LYS A 123 20.87 -3.36 -4.64
CA LYS A 123 19.59 -4.09 -4.52
C LYS A 123 19.13 -4.11 -3.08
N VAL A 124 17.84 -3.81 -2.89
CA VAL A 124 17.14 -3.88 -1.62
C VAL A 124 16.09 -4.99 -1.70
N ASP A 125 16.06 -5.84 -0.68
CA ASP A 125 15.21 -7.05 -0.63
C ASP A 125 13.96 -6.79 0.20
N PHE A 126 12.80 -6.94 -0.42
CA PHE A 126 11.47 -6.77 0.19
C PHE A 126 10.76 -8.10 0.46
N ARG A 127 11.41 -9.24 0.21
CA ARG A 127 10.78 -10.56 0.33
C ARG A 127 10.39 -10.92 1.76
N ASN A 128 11.01 -10.29 2.76
CA ASN A 128 10.71 -10.45 4.17
C ASN A 128 9.79 -9.35 4.73
N CYS A 129 9.30 -8.47 3.86
CA CYS A 129 8.37 -7.41 4.21
C CYS A 129 6.92 -7.82 4.00
N ILE A 130 6.03 -7.15 4.71
CA ILE A 130 4.60 -7.12 4.42
C ILE A 130 4.29 -5.75 3.84
N ILE A 131 3.65 -5.73 2.67
CA ILE A 131 3.25 -4.50 1.99
C ILE A 131 1.78 -4.24 2.29
N VAL A 132 1.48 -3.06 2.77
CA VAL A 132 0.12 -2.56 3.00
C VAL A 132 -0.06 -1.28 2.20
N MET A 133 -1.06 -1.25 1.36
CA MET A 133 -1.47 -0.05 0.64
C MET A 133 -2.81 0.41 1.17
N THR A 134 -3.00 1.70 1.35
CA THR A 134 -4.30 2.27 1.68
C THR A 134 -4.77 3.19 0.56
N SER A 135 -6.06 3.28 0.38
CA SER A 135 -6.68 4.18 -0.58
C SER A 135 -8.01 4.70 -0.06
N ASN A 136 -8.30 5.94 -0.36
CA ASN A 136 -9.58 6.58 -0.10
C ASN A 136 -10.54 6.49 -1.30
N ILE A 137 -10.12 5.84 -2.39
CA ILE A 137 -10.99 5.61 -3.56
C ILE A 137 -12.23 4.83 -3.10
N GLY A 138 -13.40 5.35 -3.44
CA GLY A 138 -14.68 4.75 -3.06
C GLY A 138 -15.29 5.30 -1.76
N ALA A 139 -14.57 6.11 -0.98
CA ALA A 139 -15.15 6.78 0.20
C ALA A 139 -16.36 7.64 -0.16
N ASP A 140 -16.35 8.26 -1.34
CA ASP A 140 -17.47 9.07 -1.86
C ASP A 140 -18.65 8.19 -2.33
N LEU A 141 -18.40 6.97 -2.74
CA LEU A 141 -19.44 6.00 -3.09
C LEU A 141 -20.18 5.54 -1.84
N ILE A 142 -19.45 5.27 -0.76
CA ILE A 142 -20.03 4.90 0.55
C ILE A 142 -20.89 6.03 1.12
N LYS A 143 -20.46 7.29 0.95
CA LYS A 143 -21.22 8.46 1.41
C LYS A 143 -22.49 8.74 0.59
N ARG A 144 -22.51 8.42 -0.70
CA ARG A 144 -23.67 8.65 -1.58
C ARG A 144 -24.77 7.63 -1.38
N ASP A 145 -24.44 6.39 -1.07
CA ASP A 145 -25.46 5.35 -0.80
C ASP A 145 -26.10 5.47 0.60
N GLY A 146 -25.46 6.19 1.53
CA GLY A 146 -26.05 6.51 2.86
C GLY A 146 -27.05 7.66 2.88
N GLY A 147 -27.38 8.28 1.74
CA GLY A 147 -28.12 9.57 1.67
C GLY A 147 -29.56 9.54 1.16
N TYR A 148 -30.14 8.41 0.83
CA TYR A 148 -31.55 8.34 0.43
C TYR A 148 -32.35 7.40 1.33
N GLY A 149 -33.00 8.00 2.32
CA GLY A 149 -34.03 7.34 3.13
C GLY A 149 -35.20 6.89 2.25
N PHE A 150 -35.32 5.58 2.05
CA PHE A 150 -36.59 4.91 1.84
C PHE A 150 -36.57 3.58 2.60
N GLN A 151 -37.27 3.56 3.71
CA GLN A 151 -37.59 2.34 4.43
C GLN A 151 -38.56 1.51 3.57
N LEU A 152 -38.06 0.47 2.97
CA LEU A 152 -38.82 -0.69 2.57
C LEU A 152 -38.15 -1.89 3.24
N GLN A 153 -38.93 -2.58 4.11
CA GLN A 153 -38.51 -3.88 4.67
C GLN A 153 -38.22 -4.85 3.52
N ARG A 154 -36.94 -5.03 3.25
CA ARG A 154 -36.38 -6.10 2.42
C ARG A 154 -35.22 -6.72 3.16
N ASP A 155 -35.03 -8.04 2.97
CA ASP A 155 -33.96 -8.82 3.59
C ASP A 155 -32.61 -8.11 3.51
N GLU A 156 -32.21 -7.45 4.59
CA GLU A 156 -30.96 -6.65 4.71
C GLU A 156 -29.71 -7.41 4.29
N SER A 157 -29.71 -8.74 4.46
CA SER A 157 -28.51 -9.57 4.17
C SER A 157 -28.22 -9.78 2.68
N VAL A 158 -29.23 -9.68 1.81
CA VAL A 158 -29.07 -9.89 0.34
C VAL A 158 -28.73 -8.55 -0.32
N GLU A 159 -29.31 -7.48 0.13
CA GLU A 159 -29.11 -6.12 -0.40
C GLU A 159 -27.71 -5.59 -0.02
N GLU A 160 -27.24 -5.82 1.21
CA GLU A 160 -25.88 -5.51 1.63
C GLU A 160 -24.82 -6.25 0.81
N LYS A 161 -25.03 -7.52 0.51
CA LYS A 161 -24.10 -8.29 -0.33
C LYS A 161 -24.05 -7.77 -1.75
N PHE A 162 -25.18 -7.41 -2.33
CA PHE A 162 -25.25 -6.88 -3.69
C PHE A 162 -24.57 -5.50 -3.80
N VAL A 163 -24.86 -4.60 -2.86
CA VAL A 163 -24.22 -3.28 -2.77
C VAL A 163 -22.71 -3.42 -2.55
N TYR A 164 -22.29 -4.34 -1.69
CA TYR A 164 -20.89 -4.63 -1.45
C TYR A 164 -20.16 -5.15 -2.71
N GLU A 165 -20.78 -6.05 -3.47
CA GLU A 165 -20.18 -6.59 -4.70
C GLU A 165 -20.11 -5.55 -5.82
N GLU A 166 -21.13 -4.73 -6.01
CA GLU A 166 -21.10 -3.61 -6.96
C GLU A 166 -20.03 -2.58 -6.58
N MET A 167 -19.95 -2.22 -5.32
CA MET A 167 -18.94 -1.30 -4.82
C MET A 167 -17.54 -1.86 -5.02
N ARG A 168 -17.33 -3.13 -4.69
CA ARG A 168 -16.07 -3.85 -4.94
C ARG A 168 -15.68 -3.84 -6.40
N LYS A 169 -16.61 -4.09 -7.32
CA LYS A 169 -16.37 -4.08 -8.76
C LYS A 169 -15.97 -2.69 -9.26
N LYS A 170 -16.71 -1.65 -8.92
CA LYS A 170 -16.41 -0.25 -9.28
C LYS A 170 -15.03 0.17 -8.76
N LEU A 171 -14.70 -0.25 -7.53
CA LEU A 171 -13.43 0.01 -6.89
C LEU A 171 -12.25 -0.70 -7.60
N MET A 172 -12.41 -1.98 -7.92
CA MET A 172 -11.41 -2.74 -8.67
C MET A 172 -11.18 -2.17 -10.08
N ASP A 173 -12.20 -1.67 -10.74
CA ASP A 173 -12.10 -1.03 -12.05
C ASP A 173 -11.38 0.32 -11.96
N SER A 174 -11.62 1.09 -10.89
CA SER A 174 -10.89 2.35 -10.62
C SER A 174 -9.42 2.10 -10.32
N LEU A 175 -9.12 1.08 -9.52
CA LEU A 175 -7.74 0.66 -9.25
C LEU A 175 -7.03 0.18 -10.51
N LYS A 176 -7.67 -0.65 -11.33
CA LYS A 176 -7.11 -1.08 -12.63
C LYS A 176 -6.82 0.09 -13.56
N LYS A 177 -7.62 1.16 -13.51
CA LYS A 177 -7.35 2.39 -14.29
C LYS A 177 -6.20 3.20 -13.71
N ALA A 178 -6.05 3.24 -12.39
CA ALA A 178 -4.99 3.97 -11.71
C ALA A 178 -3.63 3.24 -11.78
N PHE A 179 -3.63 1.92 -11.89
CA PHE A 179 -2.43 1.08 -11.96
C PHE A 179 -2.15 0.49 -13.36
N ARG A 180 -2.77 1.08 -14.42
CA ARG A 180 -2.44 0.76 -15.82
C ARG A 180 -1.41 1.69 -16.41
#